data_0314c8d85c594493462a769854ffb053
#
_entry.id   0314c8d85c594493462a769854ffb053
#
_cell.length_a   1.000
_cell.length_b   1.000
_cell.length_c   1.000
_cell.angle_alpha   90.00
_cell.angle_beta   90.00
_cell.angle_gamma   90.00
#
_symmetry.space_group_name_H-M   'P 1'
#
loop_
_entity.id
_entity.type
_entity.pdbx_description
1 polymer ?
#
loop_
_entity_poly.entity_id
_entity_poly.type
_entity_poly.pdbx_seq_one_letter_code
_entity_poly.pdbx_strand_id
1 'polypeptide(L)'
;MKNNNINQNRRNFLKKTSLGVAGASLSGGVVGSVISPNVAAAEGSMQTVVTAAHWGPIGVVVQDGKVVKSGPAIEPAVPNELQTVVADQLYSETRVKYPMVRKGFLANPEKNDTTMRGRDEWVRVSWDQALDLVHNQLKRVREKYGSTGIFAGSYGWFSCGSLHASRTLLRRYMNATGGFVGHKGD
;
A
#
# COMPACT_ATOMS: atom_id res chain seq x y z
N MET A 1 -8.80 29.85 -5.50
CA MET A 1 -9.82 29.19 -4.67
C MET A 1 -10.61 28.13 -5.44
N LYS A 2 -9.98 27.05 -5.96
CA LYS A 2 -10.70 25.97 -6.68
C LYS A 2 -10.26 24.53 -6.33
N ASN A 3 -9.40 24.31 -5.32
CA ASN A 3 -8.84 22.97 -5.05
C ASN A 3 -9.55 22.17 -3.92
N ASN A 4 -10.49 22.72 -3.18
CA ASN A 4 -11.15 22.00 -2.09
C ASN A 4 -12.31 21.10 -2.55
N ASN A 5 -12.82 21.27 -3.76
CA ASN A 5 -14.00 20.52 -4.21
C ASN A 5 -13.69 19.12 -4.74
N ILE A 6 -12.47 18.88 -5.23
CA ILE A 6 -12.08 17.58 -5.82
C ILE A 6 -11.84 16.54 -4.73
N ASN A 7 -11.28 16.94 -3.60
CA ASN A 7 -11.02 16.03 -2.48
C ASN A 7 -12.28 15.64 -1.72
N GLN A 8 -13.26 16.52 -1.63
CA GLN A 8 -14.57 16.19 -1.03
C GLN A 8 -15.38 15.25 -1.93
N ASN A 9 -15.33 15.40 -3.24
CA ASN A 9 -16.01 14.51 -4.16
C ASN A 9 -15.46 13.09 -4.16
N ARG A 10 -14.14 12.91 -4.01
CA ARG A 10 -13.52 11.58 -3.87
C ARG A 10 -13.87 10.90 -2.55
N ARG A 11 -13.87 11.64 -1.45
CA ARG A 11 -14.30 11.12 -0.14
C ARG A 11 -15.77 10.74 -0.13
N ASN A 12 -16.63 11.54 -0.78
CA ASN A 12 -18.07 11.28 -0.86
C ASN A 12 -18.40 10.11 -1.81
N PHE A 13 -17.63 9.92 -2.87
CA PHE A 13 -17.75 8.75 -3.74
C PHE A 13 -17.42 7.46 -2.97
N LEU A 14 -16.31 7.43 -2.22
CA LEU A 14 -15.94 6.26 -1.42
C LEU A 14 -16.93 5.98 -0.29
N LYS A 15 -17.54 7.02 0.31
CA LYS A 15 -18.61 6.86 1.33
C LYS A 15 -19.91 6.35 0.74
N LYS A 16 -20.28 6.74 -0.48
CA LYS A 16 -21.54 6.32 -1.12
C LYS A 16 -21.47 4.90 -1.70
N THR A 17 -20.30 4.42 -2.13
CA THR A 17 -20.12 3.04 -2.58
C THR A 17 -20.10 2.02 -1.45
N SER A 18 -19.81 2.44 -0.21
CA SER A 18 -19.87 1.54 0.96
C SER A 18 -21.27 1.35 1.54
N LEU A 19 -22.26 2.17 1.15
CA LEU A 19 -23.64 2.09 1.64
C LEU A 19 -24.60 1.34 0.70
N GLY A 20 -24.16 0.86 -0.46
CA GLY A 20 -24.98 0.28 -1.53
C GLY A 20 -25.12 -1.25 -1.54
N VAL A 21 -24.63 -1.98 -0.55
CA VAL A 21 -24.71 -3.46 -0.51
C VAL A 21 -25.39 -3.97 0.77
N ALA A 22 -26.48 -3.34 1.16
CA ALA A 22 -27.35 -3.87 2.18
C ALA A 22 -28.75 -4.07 1.58
N GLY A 23 -29.03 -5.25 1.05
CA GLY A 23 -30.39 -5.62 0.70
C GLY A 23 -30.53 -6.55 -0.49
N ALA A 24 -30.27 -7.84 -0.31
CA ALA A 24 -30.98 -8.93 -1.00
C ALA A 24 -30.62 -10.26 -0.32
N SER A 25 -31.42 -10.65 0.65
CA SER A 25 -31.45 -12.01 1.16
C SER A 25 -32.21 -12.90 0.17
N LEU A 26 -31.52 -13.81 -0.50
CA LEU A 26 -32.12 -14.97 -1.12
C LEU A 26 -31.36 -16.22 -0.66
N SER A 27 -32.14 -17.14 -0.16
CA SER A 27 -31.85 -18.43 0.42
C SER A 27 -30.95 -19.35 -0.43
N GLY A 28 -29.97 -19.98 0.24
CA GLY A 28 -29.38 -21.25 -0.20
C GLY A 28 -28.08 -21.10 -1.00
N GLY A 29 -26.96 -21.21 -0.31
CA GLY A 29 -25.64 -21.31 -0.92
C GLY A 29 -24.57 -20.74 0.01
N VAL A 30 -23.53 -21.49 0.27
CA VAL A 30 -22.36 -21.06 1.06
C VAL A 30 -21.75 -19.81 0.42
N VAL A 31 -22.13 -18.66 0.91
CA VAL A 31 -21.57 -17.39 0.47
C VAL A 31 -20.37 -17.09 1.36
N GLY A 32 -19.18 -17.14 0.79
CA GLY A 32 -17.99 -16.63 1.43
C GLY A 32 -18.21 -15.17 1.86
N SER A 33 -18.04 -14.90 3.14
CA SER A 33 -18.18 -13.57 3.73
C SER A 33 -17.28 -12.57 3.02
N VAL A 34 -17.88 -11.63 2.30
CA VAL A 34 -17.18 -10.46 1.79
C VAL A 34 -16.88 -9.57 3.01
N ILE A 35 -15.65 -9.54 3.44
CA ILE A 35 -15.21 -8.77 4.60
C ILE A 35 -15.31 -7.29 4.27
N SER A 36 -16.25 -6.59 4.90
CA SER A 36 -16.30 -5.12 4.91
C SER A 36 -15.12 -4.57 5.70
N PRO A 37 -14.35 -3.62 5.17
CA PRO A 37 -13.15 -3.09 5.84
C PRO A 37 -13.43 -2.11 6.99
N ASN A 38 -14.62 -2.07 7.57
CA ASN A 38 -14.99 -1.17 8.64
C ASN A 38 -15.84 -1.85 9.72
N VAL A 39 -15.31 -2.91 10.31
CA VAL A 39 -15.81 -3.34 11.61
C VAL A 39 -14.84 -2.75 12.64
N ALA A 40 -15.25 -1.66 13.31
CA ALA A 40 -14.62 -1.27 14.56
C ALA A 40 -14.75 -2.48 15.50
N ALA A 41 -13.65 -3.16 15.77
CA ALA A 41 -13.64 -4.27 16.70
C ALA A 41 -14.03 -3.71 18.07
N ALA A 42 -15.04 -4.30 18.70
CA ALA A 42 -15.37 -4.00 20.10
C ALA A 42 -14.13 -4.33 20.95
N GLU A 43 -13.85 -3.48 21.94
CA GLU A 43 -12.75 -3.72 22.89
C GLU A 43 -12.87 -5.12 23.49
N GLY A 44 -11.78 -5.90 23.45
CA GLY A 44 -11.73 -7.27 23.92
C GLY A 44 -12.13 -8.35 22.91
N SER A 45 -12.47 -7.99 21.65
CA SER A 45 -12.81 -8.98 20.62
C SER A 45 -11.58 -9.56 19.94
N MET A 46 -11.49 -10.88 19.92
CA MET A 46 -10.52 -11.61 19.10
C MET A 46 -11.15 -11.92 17.75
N GLN A 47 -10.51 -11.50 16.67
CA GLN A 47 -11.01 -11.70 15.32
C GLN A 47 -9.94 -12.37 14.46
N THR A 48 -10.34 -13.38 13.68
CA THR A 48 -9.48 -13.96 12.64
C THR A 48 -9.82 -13.37 11.28
N VAL A 49 -8.83 -12.78 10.64
CA VAL A 49 -8.94 -12.20 9.29
C VAL A 49 -8.07 -13.01 8.33
N VAL A 50 -8.65 -13.40 7.21
CA VAL A 50 -7.91 -14.09 6.14
C VAL A 50 -7.45 -13.08 5.11
N THR A 51 -6.18 -13.16 4.75
CA THR A 51 -5.58 -12.36 3.69
C THR A 51 -4.63 -13.22 2.85
N ALA A 52 -3.99 -12.63 1.87
CA ALA A 52 -3.04 -13.32 1.01
C ALA A 52 -1.62 -12.76 1.20
N ALA A 53 -0.66 -13.65 1.20
CA ALA A 53 0.77 -13.34 1.14
C ALA A 53 1.40 -14.08 -0.03
N HIS A 54 2.68 -13.81 -0.30
CA HIS A 54 3.43 -14.53 -1.33
C HIS A 54 3.42 -16.05 -1.10
N TRP A 55 3.36 -16.46 0.15
CA TRP A 55 3.38 -17.88 0.56
C TRP A 55 1.98 -18.50 0.67
N GLY A 56 0.98 -17.87 0.11
CA GLY A 56 -0.41 -18.36 0.09
C GLY A 56 -1.35 -17.62 1.04
N PRO A 57 -2.57 -18.14 1.22
CA PRO A 57 -3.53 -17.56 2.14
C PRO A 57 -3.05 -17.66 3.59
N ILE A 58 -3.07 -16.54 4.30
CA ILE A 58 -2.73 -16.47 5.72
C ILE A 58 -3.92 -16.02 6.54
N GLY A 59 -4.08 -16.64 7.71
CA GLY A 59 -4.97 -16.19 8.77
C GLY A 59 -4.20 -15.34 9.77
N VAL A 60 -4.73 -14.18 10.11
CA VAL A 60 -4.18 -13.32 11.15
C VAL A 60 -5.19 -13.15 12.27
N VAL A 61 -4.74 -13.32 13.50
CA VAL A 61 -5.55 -13.08 14.69
C VAL A 61 -5.31 -11.65 15.14
N VAL A 62 -6.37 -10.89 15.21
CA VAL A 62 -6.37 -9.49 15.65
C VAL A 62 -7.03 -9.44 17.02
N GLN A 63 -6.36 -8.87 17.99
CA GLN A 63 -6.86 -8.60 19.34
C GLN A 63 -6.62 -7.12 19.65
N ASP A 64 -7.66 -6.41 20.05
CA ASP A 64 -7.60 -4.98 20.39
C ASP A 64 -6.92 -4.12 19.30
N GLY A 65 -7.25 -4.43 18.03
CA GLY A 65 -6.68 -3.74 16.86
C GLY A 65 -5.23 -4.09 16.53
N LYS A 66 -4.63 -5.07 17.21
CA LYS A 66 -3.26 -5.54 16.97
C LYS A 66 -3.26 -6.97 16.46
N VAL A 67 -2.41 -7.24 15.48
CA VAL A 67 -2.14 -8.61 15.03
C VAL A 67 -1.28 -9.29 16.08
N VAL A 68 -1.80 -10.36 16.70
CA VAL A 68 -1.11 -11.09 17.76
C VAL A 68 -0.58 -12.46 17.31
N LYS A 69 -1.11 -12.98 16.22
CA LYS A 69 -0.70 -14.27 15.65
C LYS A 69 -0.95 -14.29 14.15
N SER A 70 -0.13 -15.02 13.43
CA SER A 70 -0.36 -15.35 12.02
C SER A 70 -0.05 -16.83 11.75
N GLY A 71 -0.60 -17.37 10.68
CA GLY A 71 -0.38 -18.75 10.27
C GLY A 71 -1.14 -19.08 8.98
N PRO A 72 -1.11 -20.31 8.50
CA PRO A 72 -1.88 -20.70 7.34
C PRO A 72 -3.39 -20.53 7.58
N ALA A 73 -4.10 -19.96 6.60
CA ALA A 73 -5.56 -19.86 6.65
C ALA A 73 -6.24 -21.17 6.31
N ILE A 74 -5.55 -22.02 5.57
CA ILE A 74 -5.98 -23.35 5.14
C ILE A 74 -4.82 -24.28 5.47
N GLU A 75 -5.09 -25.43 6.05
CA GLU A 75 -4.06 -26.42 6.30
C GLU A 75 -3.37 -26.81 4.98
N PRO A 76 -2.10 -26.44 4.81
CA PRO A 76 -1.39 -26.74 3.60
C PRO A 76 -0.91 -28.20 3.62
N ALA A 77 -0.80 -28.81 2.46
CA ALA A 77 -0.17 -30.11 2.31
C ALA A 77 1.29 -30.12 2.81
N VAL A 78 1.98 -28.96 2.67
CA VAL A 78 3.30 -28.70 3.20
C VAL A 78 3.26 -27.40 4.02
N PRO A 79 3.52 -27.43 5.32
CA PRO A 79 3.58 -26.22 6.16
C PRO A 79 4.62 -25.23 5.66
N ASN A 80 4.31 -23.93 5.74
CA ASN A 80 5.22 -22.86 5.43
C ASN A 80 5.43 -21.97 6.65
N GLU A 81 6.57 -22.12 7.29
CA GLU A 81 6.96 -21.37 8.48
C GLU A 81 6.92 -19.84 8.29
N LEU A 82 7.11 -19.35 7.05
CA LEU A 82 7.07 -17.94 6.74
C LEU A 82 5.68 -17.31 6.96
N GLN A 83 4.63 -18.10 7.03
CA GLN A 83 3.28 -17.60 7.36
C GLN A 83 3.13 -17.28 8.84
N THR A 84 3.92 -17.90 9.72
CA THR A 84 3.83 -17.71 11.17
C THR A 84 4.55 -16.46 11.66
N VAL A 85 5.61 -16.02 10.95
CA VAL A 85 6.44 -14.88 11.35
C VAL A 85 5.88 -13.51 10.96
N VAL A 86 4.75 -13.47 10.23
CA VAL A 86 4.17 -12.21 9.75
C VAL A 86 3.78 -11.28 10.91
N ALA A 87 3.24 -11.83 12.00
CA ALA A 87 2.87 -11.05 13.18
C ALA A 87 4.10 -10.35 13.79
N ASP A 88 5.21 -11.06 13.92
CA ASP A 88 6.46 -10.52 14.49
C ASP A 88 7.06 -9.45 13.57
N GLN A 89 7.03 -9.66 12.26
CA GLN A 89 7.52 -8.70 11.28
C GLN A 89 6.77 -7.37 11.33
N LEU A 90 5.47 -7.38 11.62
CA LEU A 90 4.66 -6.16 11.67
C LEU A 90 5.16 -5.16 12.72
N TYR A 91 5.65 -5.66 13.84
CA TYR A 91 6.07 -4.84 14.99
C TYR A 91 7.59 -4.79 15.17
N SER A 92 8.33 -5.43 14.29
CA SER A 92 9.79 -5.43 14.31
C SER A 92 10.36 -4.01 14.27
N GLU A 93 11.43 -3.77 14.99
CA GLU A 93 12.18 -2.51 14.95
C GLU A 93 12.84 -2.26 13.60
N THR A 94 13.10 -3.31 12.84
CA THR A 94 13.69 -3.23 11.49
C THR A 94 12.67 -2.74 10.44
N ARG A 95 11.39 -2.74 10.78
CA ARG A 95 10.34 -2.29 9.87
C ARG A 95 10.34 -0.77 9.75
N VAL A 96 10.33 -0.26 8.52
CA VAL A 96 10.09 1.17 8.25
C VAL A 96 8.63 1.49 8.56
N LYS A 97 8.40 2.28 9.61
CA LYS A 97 7.05 2.59 10.14
C LYS A 97 6.49 3.92 9.61
N TYR A 98 7.36 4.81 9.15
CA TYR A 98 7.00 6.16 8.76
C TYR A 98 7.73 6.55 7.49
N PRO A 99 7.19 7.51 6.71
CA PRO A 99 7.94 8.12 5.63
C PRO A 99 9.16 8.85 6.20
N MET A 100 10.32 8.56 5.63
CA MET A 100 11.58 9.18 6.01
C MET A 100 12.22 9.78 4.76
N VAL A 101 12.74 10.98 4.89
CA VAL A 101 13.40 11.72 3.80
C VAL A 101 14.77 12.18 4.25
N ARG A 102 15.74 12.12 3.35
CA ARG A 102 17.10 12.63 3.65
C ARG A 102 17.05 14.14 3.90
N LYS A 103 17.74 14.58 4.93
CA LYS A 103 17.81 15.98 5.34
C LYS A 103 18.30 16.90 4.22
N GLY A 104 19.36 16.50 3.53
CA GLY A 104 19.89 17.26 2.40
C GLY A 104 18.90 17.36 1.23
N PHE A 105 18.08 16.33 1.00
CA PHE A 105 17.02 16.39 0.01
C PHE A 105 15.90 17.35 0.42
N LEU A 106 15.50 17.37 1.68
CA LEU A 106 14.50 18.32 2.19
C LEU A 106 14.96 19.77 2.06
N ALA A 107 16.26 20.02 2.32
CA ALA A 107 16.82 21.36 2.23
C ALA A 107 16.89 21.86 0.77
N ASN A 108 17.17 20.98 -0.19
CA ASN A 108 17.27 21.35 -1.60
C ASN A 108 16.89 20.17 -2.51
N PRO A 109 15.59 19.96 -2.79
CA PRO A 109 15.14 18.83 -3.61
C PRO A 109 15.66 18.83 -5.04
N GLU A 110 15.95 20.01 -5.61
CA GLU A 110 16.38 20.14 -7.00
C GLU A 110 17.89 19.92 -7.18
N LYS A 111 18.68 20.28 -6.20
CA LYS A 111 20.14 20.22 -6.23
C LYS A 111 20.72 19.49 -5.02
N ASN A 112 20.03 18.42 -4.57
CA ASN A 112 20.55 17.69 -3.42
C ASN A 112 21.85 16.95 -3.77
N ASP A 113 22.75 16.92 -2.78
CA ASP A 113 24.02 16.20 -2.91
C ASP A 113 23.79 14.69 -2.88
N THR A 114 24.01 14.04 -4.03
CA THR A 114 23.83 12.59 -4.16
C THR A 114 24.98 11.80 -3.53
N THR A 115 26.14 12.42 -3.26
CA THR A 115 27.28 11.77 -2.58
C THR A 115 26.96 11.45 -1.11
N MET A 116 25.98 12.15 -0.54
CA MET A 116 25.49 11.95 0.81
C MET A 116 24.52 10.74 0.95
N ARG A 117 24.27 9.97 -0.11
CA ARG A 117 23.49 8.73 0.00
C ARG A 117 24.19 7.75 0.95
N GLY A 118 23.44 7.23 1.91
CA GLY A 118 23.95 6.33 2.95
C GLY A 118 24.65 7.01 4.13
N ARG A 119 24.90 8.34 4.07
CA ARG A 119 25.55 9.11 5.14
C ARG A 119 24.69 10.24 5.68
N ASP A 120 23.65 10.64 4.93
CA ASP A 120 22.76 11.73 5.29
C ASP A 120 21.83 11.32 6.44
N GLU A 121 21.42 12.29 7.20
CA GLU A 121 20.44 12.11 8.27
C GLU A 121 19.04 11.90 7.70
N TRP A 122 18.27 11.01 8.31
CA TRP A 122 16.89 10.74 7.95
C TRP A 122 15.93 11.54 8.82
N VAL A 123 15.03 12.27 8.18
CA VAL A 123 14.01 13.09 8.84
C VAL A 123 12.65 12.47 8.60
N ARG A 124 11.90 12.25 9.68
CA ARG A 124 10.52 11.81 9.59
C ARG A 124 9.64 12.93 9.04
N VAL A 125 8.79 12.59 8.08
CA VAL A 125 7.80 13.49 7.49
C VAL A 125 6.40 12.89 7.56
N SER A 126 5.36 13.69 7.34
CA SER A 126 4.00 13.18 7.17
C SER A 126 3.84 12.49 5.82
N TRP A 127 2.80 11.66 5.68
CA TRP A 127 2.46 11.07 4.39
C TRP A 127 2.11 12.12 3.34
N ASP A 128 1.38 13.16 3.72
CA ASP A 128 1.03 14.25 2.80
C ASP A 128 2.30 14.94 2.28
N GLN A 129 3.22 15.28 3.18
CA GLN A 129 4.51 15.87 2.80
C GLN A 129 5.34 14.94 1.90
N ALA A 130 5.39 13.65 2.20
CA ALA A 130 6.12 12.69 1.38
C ALA A 130 5.51 12.58 -0.04
N LEU A 131 4.19 12.52 -0.14
CA LEU A 131 3.48 12.46 -1.41
C LEU A 131 3.65 13.75 -2.23
N ASP A 132 3.62 14.91 -1.59
CA ASP A 132 3.87 16.19 -2.25
C ASP A 132 5.30 16.27 -2.80
N LEU A 133 6.29 15.82 -2.04
CA LEU A 133 7.68 15.76 -2.49
C LEU A 133 7.83 14.87 -3.73
N VAL A 134 7.24 13.67 -3.72
CA VAL A 134 7.27 12.75 -4.86
C VAL A 134 6.55 13.37 -6.06
N HIS A 135 5.34 13.91 -5.85
CA HIS A 135 4.56 14.55 -6.90
C HIS A 135 5.33 15.69 -7.57
N ASN A 136 5.89 16.60 -6.78
CA ASN A 136 6.62 17.76 -7.28
C ASN A 136 7.86 17.36 -8.09
N GLN A 137 8.59 16.32 -7.63
CA GLN A 137 9.74 15.83 -8.39
C GLN A 137 9.34 15.15 -9.70
N LEU A 138 8.31 14.32 -9.70
CA LEU A 138 7.81 13.70 -10.93
C LEU A 138 7.29 14.75 -11.92
N LYS A 139 6.57 15.75 -11.43
CA LYS A 139 6.10 16.88 -12.23
C LYS A 139 7.28 17.64 -12.85
N ARG A 140 8.26 18.04 -12.06
CA ARG A 140 9.46 18.75 -12.50
C ARG A 140 10.23 17.98 -13.59
N VAL A 141 10.47 16.68 -13.37
CA VAL A 141 11.17 15.84 -14.35
C VAL A 141 10.38 15.74 -15.65
N ARG A 142 9.07 15.58 -15.56
CA ARG A 142 8.19 15.45 -16.70
C ARG A 142 8.10 16.74 -17.51
N GLU A 143 8.01 17.89 -16.85
CA GLU A 143 8.01 19.20 -17.50
C GLU A 143 9.34 19.50 -18.20
N LYS A 144 10.47 19.09 -17.61
CA LYS A 144 11.80 19.38 -18.16
C LYS A 144 12.25 18.38 -19.23
N TYR A 145 11.92 17.09 -19.09
CA TYR A 145 12.49 16.02 -19.92
C TYR A 145 11.41 15.14 -20.60
N GLY A 146 10.13 15.42 -20.38
CA GLY A 146 9.04 14.60 -20.87
C GLY A 146 8.91 13.28 -20.08
N SER A 147 8.02 12.41 -20.54
CA SER A 147 7.80 11.09 -19.93
C SER A 147 8.99 10.14 -20.10
N THR A 148 9.86 10.41 -21.08
CA THR A 148 11.10 9.64 -21.31
C THR A 148 12.15 9.86 -20.23
N GLY A 149 12.03 10.93 -19.44
CA GLY A 149 12.88 11.19 -18.27
C GLY A 149 12.52 10.38 -17.03
N ILE A 150 11.46 9.59 -17.07
CA ILE A 150 11.00 8.78 -15.95
C ILE A 150 11.06 7.31 -16.32
N PHE A 151 11.93 6.55 -15.64
CA PHE A 151 11.94 5.10 -15.70
C PHE A 151 11.14 4.56 -14.51
N ALA A 152 10.20 3.64 -14.78
CA ALA A 152 9.41 3.00 -13.74
C ALA A 152 9.31 1.50 -13.97
N GLY A 153 9.62 0.75 -12.93
CA GLY A 153 9.57 -0.70 -12.94
C GLY A 153 9.32 -1.27 -11.55
N SER A 154 8.69 -2.42 -11.51
CA SER A 154 8.51 -3.22 -10.30
C SER A 154 8.52 -4.67 -10.71
N TYR A 155 9.28 -5.48 -9.99
CA TYR A 155 9.34 -6.92 -10.22
C TYR A 155 8.03 -7.61 -9.81
N GLY A 156 7.43 -7.17 -8.70
CA GLY A 156 6.14 -7.68 -8.23
C GLY A 156 6.20 -9.05 -7.57
N TRP A 157 7.37 -9.52 -7.15
CA TRP A 157 7.58 -10.83 -6.55
C TRP A 157 6.58 -11.18 -5.43
N PHE A 158 6.31 -10.24 -4.54
CA PHE A 158 5.37 -10.43 -3.43
C PHE A 158 3.93 -10.04 -3.76
N SER A 159 3.59 -9.89 -5.03
CA SER A 159 2.25 -9.50 -5.44
C SER A 159 1.27 -10.65 -5.32
N CYS A 160 0.12 -10.39 -4.69
CA CYS A 160 -0.97 -11.33 -4.53
C CYS A 160 -2.25 -10.70 -5.09
N GLY A 161 -2.72 -11.20 -6.24
CA GLY A 161 -3.92 -10.68 -6.89
C GLY A 161 -3.74 -9.25 -7.44
N SER A 162 -4.85 -8.60 -7.80
CA SER A 162 -4.81 -7.30 -8.51
C SER A 162 -4.54 -6.11 -7.60
N LEU A 163 -5.07 -6.12 -6.38
CA LEU A 163 -4.93 -4.98 -5.44
C LEU A 163 -3.54 -4.91 -4.79
N HIS A 164 -2.84 -6.02 -4.73
CA HIS A 164 -1.48 -6.12 -4.18
C HIS A 164 -0.41 -6.26 -5.27
N ALA A 165 -0.80 -6.09 -6.54
CA ALA A 165 0.12 -6.18 -7.66
C ALA A 165 0.84 -4.84 -7.88
N SER A 166 1.98 -4.66 -7.24
CA SER A 166 2.78 -3.42 -7.32
C SER A 166 3.13 -3.05 -8.76
N ARG A 167 3.46 -4.02 -9.61
CA ARG A 167 3.74 -3.81 -11.04
C ARG A 167 2.54 -3.22 -11.79
N THR A 168 1.35 -3.75 -11.57
CA THR A 168 0.12 -3.29 -12.22
C THR A 168 -0.29 -1.91 -11.72
N LEU A 169 -0.23 -1.69 -10.40
CA LEU A 169 -0.58 -0.41 -9.80
C LEU A 169 0.38 0.70 -10.20
N LEU A 170 1.69 0.40 -10.23
CA LEU A 170 2.70 1.35 -10.68
C LEU A 170 2.47 1.77 -12.14
N ARG A 171 2.25 0.80 -13.04
CA ARG A 171 1.97 1.08 -14.45
C ARG A 171 0.70 1.91 -14.63
N ARG A 172 -0.35 1.58 -13.90
CA ARG A 172 -1.60 2.35 -13.90
C ARG A 172 -1.38 3.80 -13.48
N TYR A 173 -0.67 4.01 -12.39
CA TYR A 173 -0.33 5.35 -11.90
C TYR A 173 0.49 6.14 -12.93
N MET A 174 1.55 5.56 -13.44
CA MET A 174 2.45 6.22 -14.39
C MET A 174 1.76 6.56 -15.72
N ASN A 175 0.91 5.68 -16.23
CA ASN A 175 0.11 5.95 -17.44
C ASN A 175 -0.92 7.06 -17.20
N ALA A 176 -1.60 7.04 -16.06
CA ALA A 176 -2.58 8.07 -15.70
C ALA A 176 -1.95 9.46 -15.50
N THR A 177 -0.65 9.51 -15.22
CA THR A 177 0.09 10.75 -15.00
C THR A 177 0.96 11.21 -16.16
N GLY A 178 0.83 10.62 -17.34
CA GLY A 178 1.49 11.09 -18.57
C GLY A 178 2.57 10.17 -19.14
N GLY A 179 2.63 8.92 -18.70
CA GLY A 179 3.53 7.91 -19.25
C GLY A 179 4.90 7.82 -18.58
N PHE A 180 5.68 6.85 -19.01
CA PHE A 180 7.00 6.50 -18.47
C PHE A 180 7.76 5.59 -19.41
N VAL A 181 9.06 5.44 -19.20
CA VAL A 181 9.89 4.40 -19.81
C VAL A 181 9.85 3.16 -18.91
N GLY A 182 9.42 2.04 -19.45
CA GLY A 182 9.45 0.75 -18.79
C GLY A 182 10.52 -0.17 -19.39
N HIS A 183 10.83 -1.27 -18.72
CA HIS A 183 11.59 -2.34 -19.33
C HIS A 183 10.67 -3.30 -20.10
N LYS A 184 11.19 -3.86 -21.17
CA LYS A 184 10.59 -4.96 -21.90
C LYS A 184 11.38 -6.21 -21.54
N GLY A 185 10.74 -7.15 -20.90
CA GLY A 185 11.34 -8.41 -20.46
C GLY A 185 10.46 -9.05 -19.42
N ASP A 186 10.32 -10.35 -19.52
CA ASP A 186 9.59 -11.34 -18.71
C ASP A 186 8.88 -10.92 -17.45
#